data_fc0e1e3f6abbdbbe7a02bd7c0854bb1f
#
_entry.id   fc0e1e3f6abbdbbe7a02bd7c0854bb1f
#
_cell.length_a   1.000
_cell.length_b   1.000
_cell.length_c   1.000
_cell.angle_alpha   90.00
_cell.angle_beta   90.00
_cell.angle_gamma   90.00
#
_symmetry.space_group_name_H-M   'P 1'
#
loop_
_entity.id
_entity.type
_entity.pdbx_description
1 polymer ?
#
loop_
_entity_poly.entity_id
_entity_poly.type
_entity_poly.pdbx_seq_one_letter_code
_entity_poly.pdbx_strand_id
1 'polypeptide(L)'
;MIKPLQWLVRTTVFLLVLLAGPALIAACSSQSGQSWRDTDRSSAGIAPLPGQTEEAIVQVYGARAYNWRGNFAVHTWIATKVRGASTYEVHDVTGWGYKAVRSRPGEPDTAWYGNPPMLLADLRGEKADAAIINIRTAIDAYPFANEYKAWPGPNSNTFVAWVIRQVPELNVALPNIAIGKDYLADGVFAKAPSGSGYQFSLNGYFGLMASIREGVELNILGLNIGVDPLALAVKLPGIGHIGLLDPWMDRSTWHKTPVFKTSEKQCRRHPKPVAKRFHVFTSQLFSFGTIENFAHIAL
;
A
#
# COMPACT_ATOMS: atom_id res chain seq x y z
N MET A 1 24.60 -33.00 17.94
CA MET A 1 24.87 -31.59 18.28
C MET A 1 24.80 -30.59 17.09
N ILE A 2 24.81 -31.03 15.84
CA ILE A 2 24.81 -30.15 14.65
C ILE A 2 23.42 -29.54 14.33
N LYS A 3 22.33 -30.26 14.64
CA LYS A 3 20.94 -29.83 14.32
C LYS A 3 20.51 -28.47 14.90
N PRO A 4 20.74 -28.14 16.21
CA PRO A 4 20.28 -26.86 16.76
C PRO A 4 21.01 -25.66 16.15
N LEU A 5 22.31 -25.77 15.85
CA LEU A 5 23.07 -24.71 15.19
C LEU A 5 22.57 -24.48 13.75
N GLN A 6 22.24 -25.52 13.02
CA GLN A 6 21.67 -25.39 11.65
C GLN A 6 20.30 -24.71 11.69
N TRP A 7 19.47 -25.04 12.66
CA TRP A 7 18.19 -24.36 12.86
C TRP A 7 18.38 -22.87 13.19
N LEU A 8 19.30 -22.55 14.10
CA LEU A 8 19.62 -21.16 14.44
C LEU A 8 20.08 -20.38 13.20
N VAL A 9 21.01 -20.93 12.43
CA VAL A 9 21.51 -20.29 11.21
C VAL A 9 20.37 -20.07 10.19
N ARG A 10 19.54 -21.08 9.94
CA ARG A 10 18.41 -20.97 9.00
C ARG A 10 17.40 -19.90 9.44
N THR A 11 17.05 -19.87 10.73
CA THR A 11 16.14 -18.88 11.29
C THR A 11 16.73 -17.47 11.18
N THR A 12 18.03 -17.31 11.50
CA THR A 12 18.72 -16.02 11.36
C THR A 12 18.73 -15.55 9.91
N VAL A 13 19.10 -16.41 8.97
CA VAL A 13 19.09 -16.07 7.53
C VAL A 13 17.68 -15.69 7.07
N PHE A 14 16.66 -16.44 7.47
CA PHE A 14 15.28 -16.14 7.15
C PHE A 14 14.85 -14.76 7.68
N LEU A 15 15.16 -14.43 8.93
CA LEU A 15 14.86 -13.12 9.53
C LEU A 15 15.62 -12.00 8.82
N LEU A 16 16.89 -12.20 8.46
CA LEU A 16 17.67 -11.22 7.71
C LEU A 16 17.06 -10.95 6.34
N VAL A 17 16.63 -11.99 5.62
CA VAL A 17 15.94 -11.83 4.33
C VAL A 17 14.61 -11.09 4.49
N LEU A 18 13.81 -11.44 5.51
CA LEU A 18 12.51 -10.82 5.76
C LEU A 18 12.63 -9.33 6.12
N LEU A 19 13.69 -8.96 6.84
CA LEU A 19 13.93 -7.58 7.29
C LEU A 19 14.82 -6.76 6.35
N ALA A 20 15.39 -7.37 5.32
CA ALA A 20 16.29 -6.68 4.37
C ALA A 20 15.60 -5.49 3.67
N GLY A 21 14.34 -5.68 3.26
CA GLY A 21 13.56 -4.60 2.63
C GLY A 21 13.31 -3.42 3.58
N PRO A 22 12.73 -3.63 4.77
CA PRO A 22 12.59 -2.56 5.76
C PRO A 22 13.91 -1.87 6.12
N ALA A 23 15.00 -2.62 6.26
CA ALA A 23 16.32 -2.05 6.54
C ALA A 23 16.83 -1.17 5.40
N LEU A 24 16.62 -1.59 4.14
CA LEU A 24 16.96 -0.79 2.97
C LEU A 24 16.16 0.52 2.92
N ILE A 25 14.85 0.45 3.15
CA ILE A 25 14.01 1.65 3.22
C ILE A 25 14.46 2.58 4.35
N ALA A 26 14.78 2.03 5.54
CA ALA A 26 15.30 2.81 6.65
C ALA A 26 16.61 3.55 6.31
N ALA A 27 17.51 2.89 5.59
CA ALA A 27 18.78 3.49 5.15
C ALA A 27 18.57 4.62 4.12
N CYS A 28 17.49 4.56 3.32
CA CYS A 28 17.13 5.59 2.34
C CYS A 28 16.20 6.68 2.91
N SER A 29 15.65 6.50 4.12
CA SER A 29 14.67 7.42 4.72
C SER A 29 15.37 8.59 5.42
N SER A 30 14.94 9.81 5.10
CA SER A 30 15.41 11.05 5.76
C SER A 30 14.47 11.53 6.87
N GLN A 31 13.36 10.84 7.13
CA GLN A 31 12.30 11.33 8.04
C GLN A 31 12.52 11.00 9.51
N SER A 32 13.62 10.36 9.90
CA SER A 32 13.91 10.09 11.30
C SER A 32 14.16 11.40 12.07
N GLY A 33 13.29 11.69 13.04
CA GLY A 33 13.46 12.83 13.96
C GLY A 33 12.61 14.06 13.68
N GLN A 34 11.80 14.11 12.62
CA GLN A 34 10.87 15.23 12.42
C GLN A 34 9.68 15.16 13.38
N SER A 35 9.36 16.30 14.02
CA SER A 35 8.16 16.44 14.82
C SER A 35 6.92 16.30 13.93
N TRP A 36 5.90 15.59 14.40
CA TRP A 36 4.62 15.47 13.68
C TRP A 36 3.94 16.81 13.40
N ARG A 37 4.28 17.86 14.16
CA ARG A 37 3.76 19.23 13.98
C ARG A 37 4.35 19.94 12.78
N ASP A 38 5.60 19.60 12.42
CA ASP A 38 6.38 20.30 11.39
C ASP A 38 6.38 19.55 10.04
N THR A 39 5.64 18.44 9.97
CA THR A 39 5.55 17.65 8.74
C THR A 39 4.61 18.28 7.72
N ASP A 40 4.98 18.20 6.45
CA ASP A 40 4.15 18.60 5.32
C ASP A 40 2.81 17.85 5.29
N ARG A 41 1.73 18.56 5.06
CA ARG A 41 0.36 18.06 4.89
C ARG A 41 -0.34 18.73 3.72
N SER A 42 0.41 19.29 2.79
CA SER A 42 -0.13 19.87 1.58
C SER A 42 -0.76 18.82 0.66
N SER A 43 -1.69 19.27 -0.19
CA SER A 43 -2.22 18.44 -1.27
C SER A 43 -1.11 18.14 -2.28
N ALA A 44 -1.13 16.93 -2.81
CA ALA A 44 -0.24 16.50 -3.88
C ALA A 44 -0.75 16.91 -5.29
N GLY A 45 -1.91 17.53 -5.39
CA GLY A 45 -2.54 17.93 -6.64
C GLY A 45 -3.01 16.75 -7.51
N ILE A 46 -3.32 15.61 -6.87
CA ILE A 46 -3.80 14.40 -7.55
C ILE A 46 -5.32 14.44 -7.70
N ALA A 47 -6.00 14.87 -6.66
CA ALA A 47 -7.46 14.95 -6.63
C ALA A 47 -7.97 16.11 -7.49
N PRO A 48 -9.03 15.90 -8.29
CA PRO A 48 -9.69 16.99 -8.98
C PRO A 48 -10.23 18.05 -8.00
N LEU A 49 -10.22 19.30 -8.42
CA LEU A 49 -10.81 20.38 -7.63
C LEU A 49 -12.31 20.15 -7.49
N PRO A 50 -12.83 20.00 -6.25
CA PRO A 50 -14.21 19.56 -6.05
C PRO A 50 -15.23 20.55 -6.64
N GLY A 51 -15.01 21.86 -6.53
CA GLY A 51 -15.88 22.89 -7.07
C GLY A 51 -15.88 23.01 -8.60
N GLN A 52 -14.92 22.37 -9.28
CA GLN A 52 -14.80 22.36 -10.75
C GLN A 52 -15.21 21.02 -11.37
N THR A 53 -15.57 20.02 -10.54
CA THR A 53 -15.89 18.68 -10.98
C THR A 53 -17.29 18.31 -10.52
N GLU A 54 -18.23 18.24 -11.47
CA GLU A 54 -19.64 17.93 -11.17
C GLU A 54 -19.82 16.45 -10.78
N GLU A 55 -19.13 15.53 -11.43
CA GLU A 55 -19.30 14.08 -11.23
C GLU A 55 -18.97 13.63 -9.80
N ALA A 56 -19.56 12.51 -9.39
CA ALA A 56 -19.19 11.81 -8.18
C ALA A 56 -17.79 11.20 -8.31
N ILE A 57 -17.05 11.16 -7.21
CA ILE A 57 -15.68 10.68 -7.16
C ILE A 57 -15.49 9.80 -5.93
N VAL A 58 -14.82 8.65 -6.12
CA VAL A 58 -14.28 7.83 -5.02
C VAL A 58 -12.82 7.55 -5.31
N GLN A 59 -11.97 7.87 -4.36
CA GLN A 59 -10.53 7.63 -4.45
C GLN A 59 -10.03 6.87 -3.23
N VAL A 60 -9.16 5.89 -3.46
CA VAL A 60 -8.45 5.16 -2.40
C VAL A 60 -6.99 5.57 -2.45
N TYR A 61 -6.44 5.92 -1.31
CA TYR A 61 -5.08 6.41 -1.18
C TYR A 61 -4.27 5.57 -0.20
N GLY A 62 -2.97 5.62 -0.35
CA GLY A 62 -2.00 5.12 0.61
C GLY A 62 -0.75 5.99 0.64
N ALA A 63 -0.14 6.13 1.79
CA ALA A 63 1.14 6.80 1.96
C ALA A 63 2.00 6.05 2.97
N ARG A 64 3.33 6.20 2.92
CA ARG A 64 4.20 5.65 3.96
C ARG A 64 3.72 6.09 5.34
N ALA A 65 3.69 5.17 6.28
CA ALA A 65 3.31 5.46 7.65
C ALA A 65 4.32 6.44 8.29
N TYR A 66 3.86 7.16 9.31
CA TYR A 66 4.69 8.17 9.98
C TYR A 66 5.90 7.56 10.69
N ASN A 67 7.04 8.25 10.57
CA ASN A 67 8.31 7.92 11.24
C ASN A 67 8.82 6.52 10.84
N TRP A 68 9.54 5.80 11.73
CA TRP A 68 10.11 4.48 11.49
C TRP A 68 9.13 3.42 10.97
N ARG A 69 7.82 3.59 11.27
CA ARG A 69 6.76 2.70 10.76
C ARG A 69 6.66 2.72 9.25
N GLY A 70 7.02 3.85 8.62
CA GLY A 70 7.06 4.01 7.16
C GLY A 70 8.09 3.10 6.48
N ASN A 71 9.07 2.56 7.22
CA ASN A 71 10.03 1.59 6.69
C ASN A 71 9.35 0.23 6.42
N PHE A 72 8.26 -0.06 7.12
CA PHE A 72 7.55 -1.33 7.06
C PHE A 72 6.20 -1.21 6.35
N ALA A 73 5.47 -0.11 6.55
CA ALA A 73 4.06 -0.04 6.27
C ALA A 73 3.63 1.27 5.59
N VAL A 74 2.45 1.20 5.00
CA VAL A 74 1.66 2.36 4.57
C VAL A 74 0.45 2.56 5.49
N HIS A 75 -0.05 3.79 5.50
CA HIS A 75 -1.37 4.17 5.99
C HIS A 75 -2.28 4.33 4.79
N THR A 76 -3.50 3.79 4.83
CA THR A 76 -4.48 3.91 3.75
C THR A 76 -5.75 4.61 4.21
N TRP A 77 -6.43 5.30 3.26
CA TRP A 77 -7.71 5.96 3.49
C TRP A 77 -8.55 6.02 2.22
N ILE A 78 -9.82 6.36 2.38
CA ILE A 78 -10.79 6.52 1.29
C ILE A 78 -11.28 7.97 1.28
N ALA A 79 -11.44 8.53 0.10
CA ALA A 79 -12.07 9.83 -0.08
C ALA A 79 -13.25 9.70 -1.03
N THR A 80 -14.36 10.36 -0.67
CA THR A 80 -15.60 10.38 -1.46
C THR A 80 -16.03 11.79 -1.73
N LYS A 81 -16.60 12.05 -2.90
CA LYS A 81 -17.26 13.29 -3.26
C LYS A 81 -18.55 12.93 -3.98
N VAL A 82 -19.69 13.27 -3.39
CA VAL A 82 -20.98 13.11 -4.08
C VAL A 82 -21.08 14.09 -5.25
N ARG A 83 -21.92 13.77 -6.22
CA ARG A 83 -22.18 14.62 -7.38
C ARG A 83 -22.56 16.04 -6.93
N GLY A 84 -22.00 17.05 -7.56
CA GLY A 84 -22.26 18.47 -7.26
C GLY A 84 -21.66 18.98 -5.94
N ALA A 85 -21.02 18.15 -5.14
CA ALA A 85 -20.43 18.62 -3.88
C ALA A 85 -19.17 19.46 -4.12
N SER A 86 -19.01 20.49 -3.29
CA SER A 86 -17.85 21.40 -3.31
C SER A 86 -16.70 20.97 -2.40
N THR A 87 -16.85 19.82 -1.71
CA THR A 87 -15.82 19.27 -0.80
C THR A 87 -15.77 17.76 -0.90
N TYR A 88 -14.62 17.18 -0.58
CA TYR A 88 -14.49 15.76 -0.32
C TYR A 88 -14.82 15.43 1.13
N GLU A 89 -15.22 14.19 1.36
CA GLU A 89 -15.29 13.56 2.67
C GLU A 89 -14.19 12.50 2.74
N VAL A 90 -13.29 12.61 3.73
CA VAL A 90 -12.17 11.70 3.93
C VAL A 90 -12.50 10.76 5.07
N HIS A 91 -12.39 9.45 4.80
CA HIS A 91 -12.66 8.35 5.73
C HIS A 91 -11.35 7.66 6.09
N ASP A 92 -10.94 7.77 7.34
CA ASP A 92 -9.70 7.18 7.85
C ASP A 92 -9.87 6.56 9.24
N VAL A 93 -8.89 5.74 9.64
CA VAL A 93 -8.81 5.18 11.00
C VAL A 93 -7.46 5.52 11.61
N THR A 94 -7.49 6.07 12.82
CA THR A 94 -6.27 6.45 13.54
C THR A 94 -6.35 6.07 15.00
N GLY A 95 -5.19 5.90 15.64
CA GLY A 95 -5.08 5.58 17.06
C GLY A 95 -5.18 6.78 18.02
N TRP A 96 -5.47 7.97 17.50
CA TRP A 96 -5.64 9.18 18.30
C TRP A 96 -7.00 9.80 18.02
N GLY A 97 -7.64 10.30 19.08
CA GLY A 97 -9.00 10.85 19.04
C GLY A 97 -9.99 9.99 19.82
N TYR A 98 -11.22 10.49 19.93
CA TYR A 98 -12.29 9.83 20.69
C TYR A 98 -12.82 8.57 20.01
N LYS A 99 -12.84 8.56 18.66
CA LYS A 99 -13.23 7.41 17.84
C LYS A 99 -12.08 7.07 16.90
N ALA A 100 -11.87 5.78 16.67
CA ALA A 100 -10.88 5.33 15.72
C ALA A 100 -11.27 5.65 14.28
N VAL A 101 -12.49 5.31 13.87
CA VAL A 101 -13.06 5.66 12.55
C VAL A 101 -13.47 7.11 12.52
N ARG A 102 -13.05 7.82 11.48
CA ARG A 102 -13.39 9.22 11.23
C ARG A 102 -13.82 9.43 9.79
N SER A 103 -14.91 10.17 9.63
CA SER A 103 -15.35 10.71 8.34
C SER A 103 -15.44 12.23 8.49
N ARG A 104 -14.69 12.97 7.67
CA ARG A 104 -14.59 14.44 7.81
C ARG A 104 -14.37 15.12 6.48
N PRO A 105 -14.89 16.35 6.28
CA PRO A 105 -14.50 17.17 5.15
C PRO A 105 -12.99 17.42 5.12
N GLY A 106 -12.39 17.42 3.94
CA GLY A 106 -10.96 17.71 3.81
C GLY A 106 -10.39 17.44 2.42
N GLU A 107 -9.14 17.85 2.23
CA GLU A 107 -8.35 17.55 1.05
C GLU A 107 -8.03 16.05 1.03
N PRO A 108 -8.34 15.33 -0.07
CA PRO A 108 -8.23 13.88 -0.11
C PRO A 108 -6.79 13.38 -0.27
N ASP A 109 -5.93 14.14 -0.94
CA ASP A 109 -4.60 13.76 -1.38
C ASP A 109 -3.48 14.49 -0.62
N THR A 110 -3.73 14.78 0.65
CA THR A 110 -2.72 15.42 1.50
C THR A 110 -1.57 14.45 1.83
N ALA A 111 -0.36 15.01 1.92
CA ALA A 111 0.80 14.26 2.39
C ALA A 111 0.57 13.74 3.82
N TRP A 112 0.79 12.44 4.03
CA TRP A 112 0.66 11.80 5.34
C TRP A 112 1.92 12.00 6.16
N TYR A 113 1.92 13.07 6.98
CA TYR A 113 3.08 13.44 7.79
C TYR A 113 4.38 13.52 6.98
N GLY A 114 4.35 14.24 5.85
CA GLY A 114 5.50 14.43 4.96
C GLY A 114 5.68 13.32 3.91
N ASN A 115 4.88 12.24 3.96
CA ASN A 115 4.93 11.20 2.94
C ASN A 115 3.90 11.48 1.85
N PRO A 116 4.31 11.52 0.57
CA PRO A 116 3.38 11.78 -0.52
C PRO A 116 2.38 10.64 -0.67
N PRO A 117 1.09 10.94 -0.96
CA PRO A 117 0.07 9.95 -1.22
C PRO A 117 0.29 9.26 -2.55
N MET A 118 -0.08 7.99 -2.60
CA MET A 118 -0.23 7.17 -3.81
C MET A 118 -1.72 6.97 -4.05
N LEU A 119 -2.18 7.21 -5.26
CA LEU A 119 -3.54 6.90 -5.68
C LEU A 119 -3.63 5.40 -6.00
N LEU A 120 -4.47 4.66 -5.28
CA LEU A 120 -4.64 3.21 -5.43
C LEU A 120 -5.87 2.88 -6.30
N ALA A 121 -6.91 3.71 -6.23
CA ALA A 121 -8.10 3.61 -7.08
C ALA A 121 -8.72 4.98 -7.31
N ASP A 122 -9.36 5.15 -8.47
CA ASP A 122 -10.08 6.36 -8.87
C ASP A 122 -11.35 5.96 -9.65
N LEU A 123 -12.50 6.07 -9.01
CA LEU A 123 -13.81 5.84 -9.60
C LEU A 123 -14.50 7.18 -9.85
N ARG A 124 -15.22 7.25 -10.96
CA ARG A 124 -15.88 8.47 -11.40
C ARG A 124 -17.33 8.20 -11.84
N GLY A 125 -18.14 9.28 -11.82
CA GLY A 125 -19.50 9.29 -12.35
C GLY A 125 -20.41 8.25 -11.70
N GLU A 126 -21.23 7.55 -12.47
CA GLU A 126 -22.24 6.61 -11.96
C GLU A 126 -21.66 5.48 -11.11
N LYS A 127 -20.47 4.97 -11.44
CA LYS A 127 -19.81 3.96 -10.63
C LYS A 127 -19.44 4.50 -9.25
N ALA A 128 -19.00 5.76 -9.18
CA ALA A 128 -18.70 6.41 -7.93
C ALA A 128 -19.99 6.72 -7.12
N ASP A 129 -21.07 7.12 -7.78
CA ASP A 129 -22.38 7.34 -7.13
C ASP A 129 -22.85 6.06 -6.41
N ALA A 130 -22.82 4.92 -7.09
CA ALA A 130 -23.17 3.62 -6.49
C ALA A 130 -22.23 3.23 -5.36
N ALA A 131 -20.91 3.37 -5.57
CA ALA A 131 -19.89 3.00 -4.58
C ALA A 131 -20.01 3.84 -3.31
N ILE A 132 -20.34 5.15 -3.38
CA ILE A 132 -20.46 6.03 -2.20
C ILE A 132 -21.53 5.52 -1.22
N ILE A 133 -22.67 5.04 -1.74
CA ILE A 133 -23.75 4.51 -0.91
C ILE A 133 -23.25 3.26 -0.17
N ASN A 134 -22.60 2.34 -0.89
CA ASN A 134 -22.08 1.11 -0.33
C ASN A 134 -20.93 1.37 0.66
N ILE A 135 -20.06 2.35 0.39
CA ILE A 135 -18.96 2.76 1.29
C ILE A 135 -19.54 3.25 2.62
N ARG A 136 -20.56 4.11 2.62
CA ARG A 136 -21.17 4.59 3.85
C ARG A 136 -21.76 3.44 4.66
N THR A 137 -22.50 2.55 4.01
CA THR A 137 -23.05 1.35 4.65
C THR A 137 -21.93 0.47 5.26
N ALA A 138 -20.82 0.27 4.53
CA ALA A 138 -19.69 -0.51 5.01
C ALA A 138 -18.97 0.16 6.20
N ILE A 139 -18.87 1.49 6.21
CA ILE A 139 -18.28 2.26 7.32
C ILE A 139 -19.15 2.11 8.56
N ASP A 140 -20.47 2.27 8.44
CA ASP A 140 -21.42 2.15 9.55
C ASP A 140 -21.43 0.72 10.14
N ALA A 141 -21.21 -0.28 9.31
CA ALA A 141 -21.15 -1.68 9.70
C ALA A 141 -19.75 -2.14 10.17
N TYR A 142 -18.74 -1.25 10.19
CA TYR A 142 -17.37 -1.63 10.55
C TYR A 142 -17.27 -2.04 12.03
N PRO A 143 -16.86 -3.29 12.35
CA PRO A 143 -16.98 -3.83 13.70
C PRO A 143 -16.00 -3.21 14.70
N PHE A 144 -14.93 -2.57 14.24
CA PHE A 144 -13.89 -1.98 15.08
C PHE A 144 -13.92 -0.45 15.08
N ALA A 145 -15.12 0.15 15.05
CA ALA A 145 -15.29 1.60 14.93
C ALA A 145 -14.57 2.41 16.02
N ASN A 146 -14.37 1.83 17.20
CA ASN A 146 -13.75 2.46 18.36
C ASN A 146 -12.40 1.82 18.76
N GLU A 147 -11.91 0.85 17.96
CA GLU A 147 -10.69 0.13 18.29
C GLU A 147 -9.56 0.49 17.30
N TYR A 148 -8.35 0.60 17.85
CA TYR A 148 -7.13 0.77 17.05
C TYR A 148 -5.97 0.01 17.67
N LYS A 149 -5.35 -0.85 16.88
CA LYS A 149 -4.07 -1.49 17.19
C LYS A 149 -3.16 -1.35 15.98
N ALA A 150 -2.05 -0.64 16.12
CA ALA A 150 -1.13 -0.40 15.01
C ALA A 150 -0.64 -1.71 14.36
N TRP A 151 -0.50 -2.77 15.15
CA TRP A 151 -0.11 -4.13 14.73
C TRP A 151 -0.71 -5.17 15.68
N PRO A 152 -1.21 -6.30 15.18
CA PRO A 152 -1.38 -6.67 13.75
C PRO A 152 -2.60 -6.00 13.11
N GLY A 153 -3.42 -5.31 13.86
CA GLY A 153 -4.70 -4.69 13.57
C GLY A 153 -5.69 -4.88 14.73
N PRO A 154 -6.88 -4.27 14.68
CA PRO A 154 -7.42 -3.47 13.58
C PRO A 154 -6.76 -2.07 13.47
N ASN A 155 -6.49 -1.63 12.24
CA ASN A 155 -5.89 -0.33 11.94
C ASN A 155 -6.47 0.26 10.63
N SER A 156 -5.87 1.32 10.08
CA SER A 156 -6.34 1.96 8.85
C SER A 156 -6.40 1.00 7.67
N ASN A 157 -5.43 0.11 7.53
CA ASN A 157 -5.40 -0.85 6.43
C ASN A 157 -6.45 -1.95 6.61
N THR A 158 -6.76 -2.35 7.86
CA THR A 158 -7.87 -3.24 8.19
C THR A 158 -9.20 -2.62 7.78
N PHE A 159 -9.40 -1.34 8.11
CA PHE A 159 -10.59 -0.59 7.77
C PHE A 159 -10.79 -0.48 6.25
N VAL A 160 -9.78 -0.04 5.52
CA VAL A 160 -9.88 0.09 4.06
C VAL A 160 -10.08 -1.27 3.41
N ALA A 161 -9.39 -2.33 3.87
CA ALA A 161 -9.60 -3.70 3.38
C ALA A 161 -11.01 -4.21 3.67
N TRP A 162 -11.60 -3.86 4.82
CA TRP A 162 -13.01 -4.15 5.14
C TRP A 162 -13.95 -3.49 4.15
N VAL A 163 -13.80 -2.16 3.95
CA VAL A 163 -14.68 -1.40 3.03
C VAL A 163 -14.56 -1.95 1.61
N ILE A 164 -13.35 -2.20 1.12
CA ILE A 164 -13.15 -2.74 -0.24
C ILE A 164 -13.87 -4.09 -0.42
N ARG A 165 -13.85 -4.99 0.59
CA ARG A 165 -14.55 -6.28 0.53
C ARG A 165 -16.07 -6.12 0.44
N GLN A 166 -16.63 -5.08 1.04
CA GLN A 166 -18.07 -4.80 1.03
C GLN A 166 -18.52 -4.01 -0.22
N VAL A 167 -17.58 -3.40 -0.95
CA VAL A 167 -17.84 -2.51 -2.08
C VAL A 167 -17.13 -3.03 -3.34
N PRO A 168 -17.73 -4.01 -4.06
CA PRO A 168 -17.10 -4.64 -5.22
C PRO A 168 -16.73 -3.67 -6.34
N GLU A 169 -17.41 -2.52 -6.42
CA GLU A 169 -17.13 -1.48 -7.40
C GLU A 169 -15.70 -0.93 -7.28
N LEU A 170 -15.12 -0.94 -6.08
CA LEU A 170 -13.75 -0.49 -5.85
C LEU A 170 -12.72 -1.39 -6.53
N ASN A 171 -12.92 -2.71 -6.47
CA ASN A 171 -12.11 -3.74 -7.15
C ASN A 171 -10.60 -3.40 -7.15
N VAL A 172 -10.05 -3.02 -6.00
CA VAL A 172 -8.67 -2.57 -5.82
C VAL A 172 -7.90 -3.51 -4.89
N ALA A 173 -6.65 -3.80 -5.24
CA ALA A 173 -5.72 -4.49 -4.37
C ALA A 173 -4.99 -3.47 -3.49
N LEU A 174 -4.92 -3.71 -2.19
CA LEU A 174 -4.05 -2.93 -1.31
C LEU A 174 -2.59 -3.38 -1.45
N PRO A 175 -1.61 -2.46 -1.26
CA PRO A 175 -0.21 -2.81 -1.27
C PRO A 175 0.10 -3.93 -0.27
N ASN A 176 1.04 -4.82 -0.61
CA ASN A 176 1.50 -5.86 0.33
C ASN A 176 2.10 -5.27 1.63
N ILE A 177 2.57 -4.02 1.59
CA ILE A 177 3.05 -3.27 2.75
C ILE A 177 1.91 -2.55 3.53
N ALA A 178 0.65 -2.78 3.19
CA ALA A 178 -0.50 -2.33 3.98
C ALA A 178 -0.72 -3.27 5.17
N ILE A 179 0.18 -3.23 6.16
CA ILE A 179 0.15 -4.08 7.35
C ILE A 179 -1.19 -3.89 8.08
N GLY A 180 -1.89 -4.99 8.34
CA GLY A 180 -3.22 -5.02 8.92
C GLY A 180 -4.34 -5.27 7.91
N LYS A 181 -4.10 -5.22 6.58
CA LYS A 181 -5.09 -5.60 5.55
C LYS A 181 -5.54 -7.06 5.67
N ASP A 182 -4.69 -7.89 6.25
CA ASP A 182 -4.91 -9.31 6.46
C ASP A 182 -5.65 -9.62 7.79
N TYR A 183 -5.88 -8.61 8.64
CA TYR A 183 -6.65 -8.77 9.86
C TYR A 183 -8.15 -8.89 9.52
N LEU A 184 -8.75 -10.05 9.80
CA LEU A 184 -10.16 -10.31 9.53
C LEU A 184 -11.02 -9.91 10.73
N ALA A 185 -12.21 -9.39 10.43
CA ALA A 185 -13.20 -9.04 11.45
C ALA A 185 -13.86 -10.28 12.05
N ASP A 186 -13.99 -11.33 11.25
CA ASP A 186 -14.63 -12.56 11.66
C ASP A 186 -13.96 -13.77 10.98
N GLY A 187 -13.83 -14.85 11.73
CA GLY A 187 -13.27 -16.11 11.27
C GLY A 187 -11.81 -16.04 10.83
N VAL A 188 -11.38 -17.06 10.10
CA VAL A 188 -10.01 -17.19 9.57
C VAL A 188 -9.97 -17.23 8.05
N PHE A 189 -11.12 -17.26 7.38
CA PHE A 189 -11.26 -17.27 5.92
C PHE A 189 -12.15 -16.14 5.45
N ALA A 190 -11.74 -15.47 4.38
CA ALA A 190 -12.53 -14.43 3.73
C ALA A 190 -12.20 -14.37 2.24
N LYS A 191 -12.99 -13.61 1.47
CA LYS A 191 -12.55 -13.13 0.16
C LYS A 191 -11.33 -12.23 0.32
N ALA A 192 -10.43 -12.25 -0.65
CA ALA A 192 -9.38 -11.23 -0.77
C ALA A 192 -10.02 -9.82 -0.81
N PRO A 193 -9.34 -8.75 -0.41
CA PRO A 193 -9.92 -7.40 -0.41
C PRO A 193 -10.55 -7.01 -1.75
N SER A 194 -9.89 -7.27 -2.87
CA SER A 194 -10.43 -6.99 -4.21
C SER A 194 -11.65 -7.84 -4.61
N GLY A 195 -12.00 -8.86 -3.83
CA GLY A 195 -13.04 -9.84 -4.17
C GLY A 195 -12.63 -10.87 -5.23
N SER A 196 -11.40 -10.80 -5.79
CA SER A 196 -10.95 -11.62 -6.92
C SER A 196 -10.29 -12.95 -6.51
N GLY A 197 -10.37 -13.33 -5.24
CA GLY A 197 -9.80 -14.56 -4.68
C GLY A 197 -10.14 -14.72 -3.22
N TYR A 198 -9.31 -15.48 -2.51
CA TYR A 198 -9.53 -15.82 -1.11
C TYR A 198 -8.28 -15.61 -0.28
N GLN A 199 -8.49 -15.42 1.03
CA GLN A 199 -7.43 -15.37 2.02
C GLN A 199 -7.77 -16.23 3.23
N PHE A 200 -6.71 -16.79 3.81
CA PHE A 200 -6.67 -17.35 5.15
C PHE A 200 -5.85 -16.41 6.03
N SER A 201 -6.30 -16.14 7.26
CA SER A 201 -5.56 -15.29 8.18
C SER A 201 -5.80 -15.70 9.64
N LEU A 202 -4.72 -15.82 10.39
CA LEU A 202 -4.74 -16.00 11.84
C LEU A 202 -4.50 -14.64 12.49
N ASN A 203 -5.59 -13.88 12.67
CA ASN A 203 -5.59 -12.56 13.32
C ASN A 203 -4.51 -11.58 12.78
N GLY A 204 -4.19 -11.66 11.48
CA GLY A 204 -3.17 -10.81 10.87
C GLY A 204 -1.71 -11.16 11.20
N TYR A 205 -1.45 -12.15 12.07
CA TYR A 205 -0.09 -12.59 12.39
C TYR A 205 0.50 -13.52 11.34
N PHE A 206 -0.33 -14.42 10.82
CA PHE A 206 0.03 -15.35 9.76
C PHE A 206 -1.12 -15.48 8.78
N GLY A 207 -0.82 -15.59 7.49
CA GLY A 207 -1.86 -15.74 6.50
C GLY A 207 -1.34 -16.08 5.11
N LEU A 208 -2.24 -16.56 4.28
CA LEU A 208 -2.02 -16.84 2.87
C LEU A 208 -3.16 -16.22 2.07
N MET A 209 -2.82 -15.49 1.03
CA MET A 209 -3.77 -14.92 0.07
C MET A 209 -3.45 -15.41 -1.33
N ALA A 210 -4.50 -15.80 -2.07
CA ALA A 210 -4.40 -16.15 -3.48
C ALA A 210 -5.57 -15.51 -4.22
N SER A 211 -5.26 -14.60 -5.13
CA SER A 211 -6.26 -13.87 -5.90
C SER A 211 -5.71 -13.39 -7.24
N ILE A 212 -6.62 -12.99 -8.14
CA ILE A 212 -6.23 -12.50 -9.46
C ILE A 212 -5.58 -11.11 -9.37
N ARG A 213 -6.06 -10.26 -8.45
CA ARG A 213 -5.55 -8.89 -8.30
C ARG A 213 -4.38 -8.77 -7.34
N GLU A 214 -4.48 -9.44 -6.20
CA GLU A 214 -3.41 -9.42 -5.21
C GLU A 214 -2.27 -10.40 -5.53
N GLY A 215 -2.49 -11.35 -6.46
CA GLY A 215 -1.54 -12.43 -6.71
C GLY A 215 -1.50 -13.43 -5.55
N VAL A 216 -0.33 -13.99 -5.25
CA VAL A 216 -0.12 -14.89 -4.11
C VAL A 216 0.75 -14.17 -3.09
N GLU A 217 0.26 -14.08 -1.85
CA GLU A 217 0.96 -13.42 -0.74
C GLU A 217 0.99 -14.34 0.49
N LEU A 218 2.14 -14.42 1.13
CA LEU A 218 2.36 -15.04 2.43
C LEU A 218 2.59 -13.94 3.46
N ASN A 219 1.72 -13.86 4.46
CA ASN A 219 1.86 -12.96 5.60
C ASN A 219 2.59 -13.66 6.74
N ILE A 220 3.67 -13.07 7.23
CA ILE A 220 4.40 -13.51 8.41
C ILE A 220 4.58 -12.30 9.32
N LEU A 221 3.85 -12.28 10.43
CA LEU A 221 3.86 -11.19 11.41
C LEU A 221 3.57 -9.80 10.80
N GLY A 222 2.68 -9.74 9.80
CA GLY A 222 2.34 -8.51 9.08
C GLY A 222 3.29 -8.18 7.92
N LEU A 223 4.40 -8.90 7.77
CA LEU A 223 5.33 -8.75 6.66
C LEU A 223 4.90 -9.68 5.52
N ASN A 224 4.44 -9.09 4.42
CA ASN A 224 3.95 -9.84 3.28
C ASN A 224 5.04 -10.00 2.23
N ILE A 225 5.31 -11.25 1.86
CA ILE A 225 6.12 -11.63 0.71
C ILE A 225 5.22 -12.32 -0.32
N GLY A 226 5.44 -12.07 -1.60
CA GLY A 226 4.56 -12.66 -2.60
C GLY A 226 5.02 -12.46 -4.03
N VAL A 227 4.18 -12.95 -4.93
CA VAL A 227 4.33 -12.80 -6.38
C VAL A 227 3.01 -12.37 -7.00
N ASP A 228 3.08 -11.53 -8.00
CA ASP A 228 1.96 -11.21 -8.88
C ASP A 228 2.32 -11.65 -10.31
N PRO A 229 1.87 -12.85 -10.72
CA PRO A 229 2.21 -13.37 -12.04
C PRO A 229 1.66 -12.52 -13.18
N LEU A 230 0.52 -11.86 -12.96
CA LEU A 230 -0.13 -11.05 -14.01
C LEU A 230 0.55 -9.68 -14.19
N ALA A 231 1.18 -9.16 -13.15
CA ALA A 231 1.99 -7.94 -13.21
C ALA A 231 3.48 -8.24 -13.43
N LEU A 232 3.86 -9.53 -13.54
CA LEU A 232 5.25 -9.99 -13.60
C LEU A 232 6.07 -9.36 -12.48
N ALA A 233 5.59 -9.51 -11.25
CA ALA A 233 6.14 -8.79 -10.12
C ALA A 233 6.38 -9.68 -8.90
N VAL A 234 7.34 -9.24 -8.08
CA VAL A 234 7.58 -9.74 -6.72
C VAL A 234 7.13 -8.68 -5.71
N LYS A 235 6.67 -9.16 -4.56
CA LYS A 235 6.22 -8.34 -3.43
C LYS A 235 7.14 -8.60 -2.25
N LEU A 236 7.81 -7.54 -1.80
CA LEU A 236 8.80 -7.62 -0.74
C LEU A 236 8.38 -6.81 0.48
N PRO A 237 8.64 -7.31 1.71
CA PRO A 237 8.38 -6.58 2.94
C PRO A 237 9.09 -5.22 2.94
N GLY A 238 8.43 -4.19 3.42
CA GLY A 238 8.95 -2.83 3.49
C GLY A 238 9.13 -2.12 2.15
N ILE A 239 9.51 -2.83 1.09
CA ILE A 239 9.73 -2.26 -0.25
C ILE A 239 8.39 -2.07 -0.96
N GLY A 240 7.54 -3.10 -0.99
CA GLY A 240 6.31 -3.11 -1.74
C GLY A 240 6.39 -4.00 -2.97
N HIS A 241 5.67 -3.60 -4.01
CA HIS A 241 5.59 -4.28 -5.29
C HIS A 241 6.74 -3.83 -6.21
N ILE A 242 7.45 -4.80 -6.80
CA ILE A 242 8.50 -4.58 -7.81
C ILE A 242 8.15 -5.43 -9.02
N GLY A 243 7.79 -4.81 -10.13
CA GLY A 243 7.37 -5.52 -11.33
C GLY A 243 7.43 -4.66 -12.59
N LEU A 244 7.11 -5.30 -13.71
CA LEU A 244 7.10 -4.65 -15.01
C LEU A 244 5.83 -3.83 -15.25
N LEU A 245 4.72 -4.20 -14.58
CA LEU A 245 3.43 -3.54 -14.73
C LEU A 245 2.99 -2.94 -13.40
N ASP A 246 2.34 -1.77 -13.46
CA ASP A 246 1.79 -1.13 -12.26
C ASP A 246 0.51 -1.87 -11.83
N PRO A 247 0.46 -2.39 -10.60
CA PRO A 247 -0.71 -3.15 -10.12
C PRO A 247 -1.95 -2.27 -9.90
N TRP A 248 -1.79 -0.95 -9.80
CA TRP A 248 -2.88 0.01 -9.59
C TRP A 248 -3.35 0.68 -10.87
N MET A 249 -2.64 0.45 -11.99
CA MET A 249 -3.08 0.92 -13.29
C MET A 249 -4.34 0.14 -13.74
N ASP A 250 -5.36 0.84 -14.23
CA ASP A 250 -6.49 0.18 -14.88
C ASP A 250 -5.98 -0.66 -16.04
N ARG A 251 -6.25 -1.95 -16.00
CA ARG A 251 -5.78 -2.91 -17.02
C ARG A 251 -6.31 -2.61 -18.43
N SER A 252 -7.33 -1.78 -18.55
CA SER A 252 -7.80 -1.25 -19.83
C SER A 252 -6.86 -0.22 -20.47
N THR A 253 -5.91 0.33 -19.69
CA THR A 253 -4.98 1.38 -20.13
C THR A 253 -3.54 0.89 -20.34
N TRP A 254 -3.27 -0.41 -20.31
CA TRP A 254 -1.94 -1.03 -20.41
C TRP A 254 -1.09 -0.60 -21.62
N HIS A 255 -1.68 -0.01 -22.62
CA HIS A 255 -0.97 0.39 -23.84
C HIS A 255 -0.31 1.77 -23.79
N LYS A 256 -0.35 2.52 -22.66
CA LYS A 256 -0.02 3.97 -22.69
C LYS A 256 1.08 4.51 -21.78
N THR A 257 1.66 3.75 -20.84
CA THR A 257 2.69 4.38 -19.96
C THR A 257 3.76 3.39 -19.44
N PRO A 258 5.08 3.69 -19.57
CA PRO A 258 6.16 2.88 -19.00
C PRO A 258 6.36 3.12 -17.49
N VAL A 259 6.55 2.02 -16.72
CA VAL A 259 6.44 1.92 -15.26
C VAL A 259 7.75 2.19 -14.49
N PHE A 260 8.54 3.16 -14.83
CA PHE A 260 9.78 3.42 -14.07
C PHE A 260 9.82 4.80 -13.41
N LYS A 261 8.96 5.08 -12.39
CA LYS A 261 9.03 6.42 -11.74
C LYS A 261 9.00 6.49 -10.20
N THR A 262 8.74 5.45 -9.44
CA THR A 262 8.39 5.64 -8.01
C THR A 262 9.51 5.45 -7.00
N SER A 263 10.49 4.57 -7.21
CA SER A 263 11.55 4.37 -6.19
C SER A 263 12.75 5.30 -6.36
N GLU A 264 13.04 5.69 -7.59
CA GLU A 264 14.24 6.49 -7.90
C GLU A 264 14.14 7.97 -7.46
N LYS A 265 12.93 8.56 -7.49
CA LYS A 265 12.73 9.95 -7.07
C LYS A 265 12.85 10.15 -5.56
N GLN A 266 12.52 9.13 -4.75
CA GLN A 266 12.58 9.24 -3.30
C GLN A 266 14.02 9.20 -2.78
N CYS A 267 14.91 8.42 -3.41
CA CYS A 267 16.35 8.41 -3.11
C CYS A 267 17.11 9.63 -3.68
N ARG A 268 16.62 10.25 -4.77
CA ARG A 268 17.34 11.36 -5.43
C ARG A 268 17.12 12.74 -4.80
N ARG A 269 16.10 12.96 -3.97
CA ARG A 269 15.77 14.31 -3.48
C ARG A 269 16.65 14.85 -2.37
N HIS A 270 17.49 14.04 -1.72
CA HIS A 270 18.45 14.52 -0.72
C HIS A 270 19.78 13.76 -0.79
N PRO A 271 20.75 14.21 -1.60
CA PRO A 271 22.07 13.60 -1.63
C PRO A 271 22.87 14.00 -0.39
N LYS A 272 22.93 13.14 0.63
CA LYS A 272 24.03 13.20 1.62
C LYS A 272 25.27 12.51 1.04
N PRO A 273 26.52 12.93 1.42
CA PRO A 273 27.77 12.43 0.80
C PRO A 273 27.98 10.91 0.84
N VAL A 274 27.24 10.17 1.68
CA VAL A 274 27.29 8.70 1.78
C VAL A 274 26.62 8.02 0.57
N ALA A 275 25.72 8.70 -0.15
CA ALA A 275 24.99 8.14 -1.29
C ALA A 275 25.87 7.86 -2.52
N LYS A 276 27.04 8.49 -2.65
CA LYS A 276 27.93 8.24 -3.81
C LYS A 276 28.50 6.81 -3.88
N ARG A 277 28.64 6.12 -2.73
CA ARG A 277 29.08 4.70 -2.73
C ARG A 277 27.97 3.70 -3.05
N PHE A 278 26.72 4.03 -2.74
CA PHE A 278 25.57 3.17 -3.05
C PHE A 278 25.06 3.37 -4.49
N HIS A 279 25.31 4.52 -5.10
CA HIS A 279 24.90 4.80 -6.49
C HIS A 279 25.61 3.89 -7.51
N VAL A 280 26.83 3.46 -7.22
CA VAL A 280 27.58 2.54 -8.09
C VAL A 280 27.02 1.12 -8.03
N PHE A 281 26.52 0.72 -6.85
CA PHE A 281 25.99 -0.64 -6.67
C PHE A 281 24.60 -0.83 -7.29
N THR A 282 23.73 0.20 -7.20
CA THR A 282 22.38 0.13 -7.80
C THR A 282 22.41 0.31 -9.31
N SER A 283 23.31 1.13 -9.86
CA SER A 283 23.43 1.28 -11.31
C SER A 283 23.99 0.02 -11.99
N GLN A 284 24.84 -0.76 -11.33
CA GLN A 284 25.33 -2.03 -11.87
C GLN A 284 24.31 -3.16 -11.77
N LEU A 285 23.43 -3.19 -10.76
CA LEU A 285 22.36 -4.19 -10.67
C LEU A 285 21.22 -3.95 -11.68
N PHE A 286 21.02 -2.72 -12.13
CA PHE A 286 19.95 -2.38 -13.09
C PHE A 286 20.45 -2.14 -14.53
N SER A 287 21.76 -2.29 -14.79
CA SER A 287 22.33 -2.21 -16.14
C SER A 287 22.29 -3.55 -16.91
N PHE A 288 21.75 -4.61 -16.32
CA PHE A 288 21.52 -5.88 -17.00
C PHE A 288 20.07 -5.97 -17.46
N GLY A 289 19.82 -5.63 -18.72
CA GLY A 289 18.61 -6.11 -19.39
C GLY A 289 17.80 -5.10 -20.15
N THR A 290 18.31 -4.54 -21.21
CA THR A 290 17.50 -4.38 -22.43
C THR A 290 17.57 -5.69 -23.18
N ILE A 291 16.39 -6.23 -23.52
CA ILE A 291 16.20 -7.55 -24.20
C ILE A 291 16.93 -7.67 -25.55
N GLU A 292 17.54 -6.63 -26.05
CA GLU A 292 18.28 -6.64 -27.33
C GLU A 292 19.63 -7.34 -27.32
N ASN A 293 20.20 -7.67 -26.14
CA ASN A 293 21.51 -8.34 -26.06
C ASN A 293 21.45 -9.87 -25.89
N PHE A 294 20.27 -10.48 -25.89
CA PHE A 294 20.16 -11.96 -25.82
C PHE A 294 20.16 -12.66 -27.18
N ALA A 295 20.18 -11.92 -28.29
CA ALA A 295 20.19 -12.51 -29.64
C ALA A 295 21.60 -12.90 -30.18
N HIS A 296 22.69 -12.62 -29.47
CA HIS A 296 24.07 -12.88 -29.93
C HIS A 296 24.87 -13.93 -29.16
N ILE A 297 24.24 -14.73 -28.30
CA ILE A 297 24.94 -15.85 -27.57
C ILE A 297 24.33 -17.22 -27.93
N ALA A 298 23.67 -17.36 -29.06
CA ALA A 298 23.27 -18.65 -29.62
C ALA A 298 23.64 -18.72 -31.09
N LEU A 299 24.95 -18.87 -31.35
CA LEU A 299 25.57 -19.53 -32.52
C LEU A 299 26.99 -19.94 -32.10
#